data_d07c4bb52534367f50af1da993d7cc9b
#
_entry.id   d07c4bb52534367f50af1da993d7cc9b
#
_cell.length_a   1.000
_cell.length_b   1.000
_cell.length_c   1.000
_cell.angle_alpha   90.00
_cell.angle_beta   90.00
_cell.angle_gamma   90.00
#
_symmetry.space_group_name_H-M   'P 1'
#
loop_
_entity.id
_entity.type
_entity.pdbx_description
1 polymer ?
#
loop_
_entity_poly.entity_id
_entity_poly.type
_entity_poly.pdbx_seq_one_letter_code
_entity_poly.pdbx_strand_id
1 'polypeptide(L)'
;MTNNLDPEKQPAVVRVDTYQDWRKREGAPLIGGVYIKDMKAVEVGSWPRKGDGVKGALCYLDGDDEGDEHIVELPPGGSTAPLRHLYTEAIYVVSGHGSTSVWRDPEAKQTFEWGPGSYFVLPTNASHQFFNASLSRPARWFSVTDLPQLLRQWASEDFIFNNPYDFTDRYAGGADYFTAEAKLYKGRVWETNFIPDIK
;
A
#
# COMPACT_ATOMS: atom_id res chain seq x y z
N MET A 1 16.34 4.98 -50.60
CA MET A 1 15.74 3.66 -50.34
C MET A 1 14.67 3.90 -49.30
N THR A 2 13.42 4.06 -49.73
CA THR A 2 12.27 4.19 -48.82
C THR A 2 11.88 2.78 -48.36
N ASN A 3 12.11 2.49 -47.08
CA ASN A 3 11.62 1.28 -46.45
C ASN A 3 10.08 1.36 -46.36
N ASN A 4 9.40 0.85 -47.40
CA ASN A 4 7.95 0.63 -47.35
C ASN A 4 7.69 -0.59 -46.46
N LEU A 5 7.58 -0.37 -45.13
CA LEU A 5 7.07 -1.35 -44.23
C LEU A 5 5.56 -1.46 -44.46
N ASP A 6 5.15 -2.58 -45.00
CA ASP A 6 3.73 -2.94 -45.19
C ASP A 6 2.99 -2.86 -43.85
N PRO A 7 2.03 -1.93 -43.65
CA PRO A 7 1.33 -1.76 -42.39
C PRO A 7 0.60 -3.04 -41.91
N GLU A 8 0.23 -3.92 -42.85
CA GLU A 8 -0.47 -5.18 -42.48
C GLU A 8 0.47 -6.28 -41.98
N LYS A 9 1.79 -6.10 -42.10
CA LYS A 9 2.81 -7.06 -41.63
C LYS A 9 3.54 -6.66 -40.37
N GLN A 10 3.18 -5.52 -39.78
CA GLN A 10 3.75 -5.18 -38.45
C GLN A 10 3.13 -6.08 -37.42
N PRO A 11 3.93 -6.81 -36.60
CA PRO A 11 3.40 -7.53 -35.47
C PRO A 11 2.65 -6.56 -34.58
N ALA A 12 1.43 -6.89 -34.18
CA ALA A 12 0.66 -6.09 -33.24
C ALA A 12 1.56 -5.83 -32.02
N VAL A 13 1.82 -4.57 -31.71
CA VAL A 13 2.55 -4.22 -30.49
C VAL A 13 1.65 -4.59 -29.33
N VAL A 14 1.90 -5.75 -28.74
CA VAL A 14 1.24 -6.16 -27.51
C VAL A 14 1.75 -5.23 -26.41
N ARG A 15 0.95 -4.27 -26.03
CA ARG A 15 1.24 -3.47 -24.83
C ARG A 15 1.09 -4.38 -23.61
N VAL A 16 2.20 -4.76 -23.01
CA VAL A 16 2.21 -5.47 -21.74
C VAL A 16 1.87 -4.45 -20.66
N ASP A 17 0.71 -4.61 -20.01
CA ASP A 17 0.39 -3.84 -18.81
C ASP A 17 0.95 -4.58 -17.60
N THR A 18 2.12 -4.13 -17.15
CA THR A 18 2.87 -4.76 -16.04
C THR A 18 2.12 -4.75 -14.71
N TYR A 19 1.27 -3.73 -14.49
CA TYR A 19 0.42 -3.68 -13.31
C TYR A 19 -0.72 -4.72 -13.39
N GLN A 20 -1.40 -4.83 -14.54
CA GLN A 20 -2.45 -5.81 -14.72
C GLN A 20 -1.92 -7.25 -14.59
N ASP A 21 -0.71 -7.50 -15.09
CA ASP A 21 -0.06 -8.81 -14.96
C ASP A 21 0.38 -9.09 -13.53
N TRP A 22 0.89 -8.09 -12.81
CA TRP A 22 1.18 -8.19 -11.38
C TRP A 22 -0.09 -8.52 -10.60
N ARG A 23 -1.17 -7.77 -10.80
CA ARG A 23 -2.45 -7.94 -10.11
C ARG A 23 -3.03 -9.35 -10.27
N LYS A 24 -2.93 -9.93 -11.47
CA LYS A 24 -3.35 -11.32 -11.73
C LYS A 24 -2.53 -12.34 -10.95
N ARG A 25 -1.22 -12.11 -10.80
CA ARG A 25 -0.32 -13.00 -10.06
C ARG A 25 -0.50 -12.93 -8.55
N GLU A 26 -0.93 -11.80 -8.02
CA GLU A 26 -1.20 -11.64 -6.58
C GLU A 26 -2.32 -12.58 -6.09
N GLY A 27 -3.27 -12.92 -6.95
CA GLY A 27 -4.33 -13.90 -6.67
C GLY A 27 -5.36 -13.44 -5.63
N ALA A 28 -5.27 -12.21 -5.13
CA ALA A 28 -6.29 -11.63 -4.27
C ALA A 28 -7.57 -11.33 -5.09
N PRO A 29 -8.77 -11.43 -4.49
CA PRO A 29 -10.02 -11.07 -5.15
C PRO A 29 -9.97 -9.66 -5.73
N LEU A 30 -10.60 -9.47 -6.90
CA LEU A 30 -10.77 -8.18 -7.53
C LEU A 30 -12.21 -7.69 -7.34
N ILE A 31 -12.37 -6.52 -6.73
CA ILE A 31 -13.66 -5.87 -6.51
C ILE A 31 -13.79 -4.71 -7.50
N GLY A 32 -14.75 -4.83 -8.41
CA GLY A 32 -15.06 -3.77 -9.39
C GLY A 32 -16.29 -2.96 -9.01
N GLY A 33 -16.39 -1.74 -9.55
CA GLY A 33 -17.54 -0.86 -9.37
C GLY A 33 -17.16 0.61 -9.39
N VAL A 34 -18.14 1.47 -9.08
CA VAL A 34 -17.93 2.91 -8.98
C VAL A 34 -17.77 3.39 -7.53
N TYR A 35 -18.09 2.54 -6.56
CA TYR A 35 -17.91 2.83 -5.14
C TYR A 35 -18.00 1.55 -4.30
N ILE A 36 -17.44 1.57 -3.12
CA ILE A 36 -17.58 0.53 -2.09
C ILE A 36 -18.55 1.04 -1.02
N LYS A 37 -19.71 0.41 -0.90
CA LYS A 37 -20.75 0.83 0.03
C LYS A 37 -20.34 0.65 1.50
N ASP A 38 -19.65 -0.46 1.80
CA ASP A 38 -19.19 -0.80 3.16
C ASP A 38 -17.88 -1.57 3.07
N MET A 39 -16.79 -0.91 3.45
CA MET A 39 -15.44 -1.52 3.46
C MET A 39 -15.32 -2.67 4.46
N LYS A 40 -16.19 -2.73 5.50
CA LYS A 40 -16.20 -3.84 6.47
C LYS A 40 -16.80 -5.11 5.90
N ALA A 41 -17.70 -4.98 4.92
CA ALA A 41 -18.42 -6.09 4.31
C ALA A 41 -17.76 -6.62 3.03
N VAL A 42 -16.66 -6.02 2.57
CA VAL A 42 -15.94 -6.49 1.37
C VAL A 42 -15.41 -7.90 1.60
N GLU A 43 -15.69 -8.81 0.65
CA GLU A 43 -15.10 -10.14 0.63
C GLU A 43 -13.59 -10.05 0.38
N VAL A 44 -12.81 -10.75 1.20
CA VAL A 44 -11.37 -10.82 1.10
C VAL A 44 -10.90 -12.26 0.95
N GLY A 45 -9.89 -12.48 0.12
CA GLY A 45 -9.24 -13.77 -0.09
C GLY A 45 -7.80 -13.78 0.40
N SER A 46 -7.15 -14.93 0.32
CA SER A 46 -5.73 -15.06 0.70
C SER A 46 -4.85 -14.11 -0.10
N TRP A 47 -3.92 -13.46 0.60
CA TRP A 47 -2.91 -12.59 -0.04
C TRP A 47 -1.49 -12.90 0.47
N PRO A 48 -0.84 -13.95 -0.08
CA PRO A 48 0.42 -14.47 0.44
C PRO A 48 1.56 -13.45 0.49
N ARG A 49 1.62 -12.49 -0.45
CA ARG A 49 2.62 -11.41 -0.43
C ARG A 49 2.59 -10.60 0.86
N LYS A 50 1.40 -10.37 1.42
CA LYS A 50 1.24 -9.59 2.66
C LYS A 50 1.60 -10.39 3.92
N GLY A 51 1.64 -11.72 3.85
CA GLY A 51 2.02 -12.59 4.98
C GLY A 51 1.12 -13.80 5.16
N ASP A 52 1.51 -14.70 6.06
CA ASP A 52 0.75 -15.90 6.35
C ASP A 52 -0.58 -15.58 7.04
N GLY A 53 -1.66 -16.17 6.56
CA GLY A 53 -3.02 -15.93 7.05
C GLY A 53 -3.60 -14.55 6.73
N VAL A 54 -2.84 -13.65 6.10
CA VAL A 54 -3.32 -12.34 5.67
C VAL A 54 -4.27 -12.49 4.49
N LYS A 55 -5.37 -11.75 4.54
CA LYS A 55 -6.35 -11.68 3.47
C LYS A 55 -6.43 -10.26 2.90
N GLY A 56 -6.91 -10.14 1.68
CA GLY A 56 -7.16 -8.84 1.07
C GLY A 56 -8.02 -8.93 -0.17
N ALA A 57 -8.30 -7.78 -0.74
CA ALA A 57 -8.97 -7.62 -2.03
C ALA A 57 -8.39 -6.38 -2.72
N LEU A 58 -8.10 -6.51 -4.00
CA LEU A 58 -7.74 -5.40 -4.87
C LEU A 58 -9.02 -4.73 -5.37
N CYS A 59 -9.08 -3.42 -5.35
CA CYS A 59 -10.23 -2.66 -5.81
C CYS A 59 -9.93 -2.05 -7.19
N TYR A 60 -10.96 -2.00 -8.03
CA TYR A 60 -10.90 -1.41 -9.36
C TYR A 60 -12.15 -0.54 -9.51
N LEU A 61 -12.01 0.71 -9.09
CA LEU A 61 -13.12 1.64 -9.05
C LEU A 61 -13.13 2.52 -10.28
N ASP A 62 -14.29 2.62 -10.95
CA ASP A 62 -14.54 3.46 -12.13
C ASP A 62 -13.62 3.23 -13.34
N GLY A 63 -12.97 2.07 -13.40
CA GLY A 63 -12.06 1.75 -14.51
C GLY A 63 -10.77 2.56 -14.52
N ASP A 64 -10.49 3.32 -13.47
CA ASP A 64 -9.25 4.06 -13.34
C ASP A 64 -8.12 3.13 -12.87
N ASP A 65 -7.12 3.01 -13.71
CA ASP A 65 -5.92 2.20 -13.45
C ASP A 65 -4.73 3.05 -12.97
N GLU A 66 -4.92 4.32 -12.68
CA GLU A 66 -3.83 5.20 -12.25
C GLU A 66 -3.49 5.02 -10.78
N GLY A 67 -4.47 4.68 -9.95
CA GLY A 67 -4.31 4.30 -8.56
C GLY A 67 -4.52 2.81 -8.34
N ASP A 68 -3.98 2.29 -7.24
CA ASP A 68 -4.31 0.97 -6.71
C ASP A 68 -4.95 1.16 -5.34
N GLU A 69 -6.16 0.70 -5.21
CA GLU A 69 -6.84 0.64 -3.93
C GLU A 69 -6.96 -0.82 -3.50
N HIS A 70 -6.74 -1.06 -2.22
CA HIS A 70 -6.93 -2.40 -1.70
C HIS A 70 -7.34 -2.42 -0.23
N ILE A 71 -8.02 -3.48 0.15
CA ILE A 71 -8.36 -3.79 1.53
C ILE A 71 -7.47 -4.92 1.99
N VAL A 72 -6.93 -4.78 3.21
CA VAL A 72 -6.17 -5.84 3.88
C VAL A 72 -6.86 -6.19 5.18
N GLU A 73 -6.90 -7.47 5.49
CA GLU A 73 -7.41 -8.01 6.74
C GLU A 73 -6.35 -8.89 7.42
N LEU A 74 -5.96 -8.49 8.63
CA LEU A 74 -5.12 -9.31 9.51
C LEU A 74 -5.97 -10.22 10.39
N PRO A 75 -5.64 -11.51 10.49
CA PRO A 75 -6.30 -12.40 11.42
C PRO A 75 -6.04 -11.99 12.87
N PRO A 76 -6.85 -12.48 13.83
CA PRO A 76 -6.61 -12.26 15.26
C PRO A 76 -5.18 -12.67 15.67
N GLY A 77 -4.48 -11.79 16.38
CA GLY A 77 -3.09 -11.98 16.80
C GLY A 77 -2.06 -12.10 15.68
N GLY A 78 -2.48 -11.91 14.43
CA GLY A 78 -1.63 -12.02 13.25
C GLY A 78 -0.79 -10.79 12.98
N SER A 79 0.16 -10.96 12.07
CA SER A 79 0.99 -9.87 11.54
C SER A 79 1.18 -10.03 10.03
N THR A 80 1.53 -8.93 9.35
CA THR A 80 2.04 -9.04 7.98
C THR A 80 3.44 -9.64 7.99
N ALA A 81 3.92 -10.10 6.83
CA ALA A 81 5.35 -10.20 6.60
C ALA A 81 5.99 -8.81 6.73
N PRO A 82 7.29 -8.71 7.03
CA PRO A 82 8.02 -7.47 6.80
C PRO A 82 7.98 -7.10 5.32
N LEU A 83 7.52 -5.89 5.03
CA LEU A 83 7.34 -5.38 3.66
C LEU A 83 8.19 -4.13 3.45
N ARG A 84 8.51 -3.87 2.20
CA ARG A 84 9.23 -2.67 1.76
C ARG A 84 8.83 -2.37 0.31
N HIS A 85 8.64 -1.11 -0.03
CA HIS A 85 8.28 -0.72 -1.40
C HIS A 85 8.55 0.75 -1.70
N LEU A 86 8.74 1.07 -2.98
CA LEU A 86 8.99 2.44 -3.46
C LEU A 86 7.71 3.28 -3.60
N TYR A 87 6.56 2.64 -3.81
CA TYR A 87 5.31 3.38 -3.99
C TYR A 87 4.83 4.03 -2.70
N THR A 88 4.08 5.11 -2.85
CA THR A 88 3.38 5.75 -1.74
C THR A 88 2.21 4.88 -1.31
N GLU A 89 2.06 4.62 -0.03
CA GLU A 89 0.89 3.92 0.53
C GLU A 89 0.28 4.77 1.64
N ALA A 90 -0.94 5.26 1.39
CA ALA A 90 -1.78 5.93 2.36
C ALA A 90 -2.79 4.94 2.94
N ILE A 91 -2.90 4.88 4.25
CA ILE A 91 -3.64 3.86 4.98
C ILE A 91 -4.72 4.50 5.82
N TYR A 92 -5.94 3.97 5.69
CA TYR A 92 -7.09 4.28 6.53
C TYR A 92 -7.57 3.04 7.27
N VAL A 93 -7.57 3.07 8.60
CA VAL A 93 -8.00 1.94 9.43
C VAL A 93 -9.52 1.89 9.49
N VAL A 94 -10.09 0.81 8.94
CA VAL A 94 -11.53 0.57 8.85
C VAL A 94 -12.09 -0.04 10.13
N SER A 95 -11.36 -1.01 10.72
CA SER A 95 -11.77 -1.69 11.96
C SER A 95 -10.60 -2.41 12.63
N GLY A 96 -10.76 -2.68 13.91
CA GLY A 96 -9.72 -3.33 14.73
C GLY A 96 -8.72 -2.32 15.28
N HIS A 97 -7.78 -2.83 16.09
CA HIS A 97 -6.70 -2.06 16.70
C HIS A 97 -5.41 -2.84 16.53
N GLY A 98 -4.32 -2.13 16.37
CA GLY A 98 -3.03 -2.76 16.18
C GLY A 98 -1.89 -1.76 16.26
N SER A 99 -0.74 -2.20 15.80
CA SER A 99 0.44 -1.35 15.71
C SER A 99 1.17 -1.59 14.39
N THR A 100 1.97 -0.62 13.99
CA THR A 100 2.89 -0.75 12.87
C THR A 100 4.28 -0.41 13.33
N SER A 101 5.22 -1.30 13.05
CA SER A 101 6.65 -1.01 13.20
C SER A 101 7.21 -0.59 11.86
N VAL A 102 7.98 0.49 11.85
CA VAL A 102 8.65 1.03 10.66
C VAL A 102 10.14 1.20 10.97
N TRP A 103 11.00 0.81 10.04
CA TRP A 103 12.44 0.88 10.25
C TRP A 103 13.22 0.99 8.92
N ARG A 104 14.40 1.55 9.02
CA ARG A 104 15.49 1.40 8.04
C ARG A 104 16.55 0.47 8.62
N ASP A 105 16.96 0.74 9.85
CA ASP A 105 17.81 -0.13 10.64
C ASP A 105 16.93 -1.06 11.49
N PRO A 106 17.06 -2.40 11.36
CA PRO A 106 16.29 -3.36 12.15
C PRO A 106 16.43 -3.20 13.67
N GLU A 107 17.53 -2.60 14.14
CA GLU A 107 17.77 -2.35 15.56
C GLU A 107 17.09 -1.06 16.08
N ALA A 108 16.64 -0.18 15.18
CA ALA A 108 16.04 1.12 15.49
C ALA A 108 14.57 1.24 15.01
N LYS A 109 13.76 0.22 15.26
CA LYS A 109 12.34 0.23 14.86
C LYS A 109 11.53 1.28 15.65
N GLN A 110 10.76 2.07 14.90
CA GLN A 110 9.73 2.94 15.47
C GLN A 110 8.38 2.22 15.39
N THR A 111 7.65 2.20 16.49
CA THR A 111 6.33 1.54 16.54
C THR A 111 5.29 2.55 17.01
N PHE A 112 4.17 2.60 16.31
CA PHE A 112 3.02 3.40 16.69
C PHE A 112 1.75 2.55 16.65
N GLU A 113 0.77 2.91 17.48
CA GLU A 113 -0.52 2.23 17.58
C GLU A 113 -1.57 2.94 16.73
N TRP A 114 -2.54 2.17 16.24
CA TRP A 114 -3.65 2.67 15.44
C TRP A 114 -4.97 1.97 15.81
N GLY A 115 -6.07 2.65 15.51
CA GLY A 115 -7.43 2.16 15.66
C GLY A 115 -8.36 2.63 14.54
N PRO A 116 -9.66 2.31 14.61
CA PRO A 116 -10.61 2.73 13.59
C PRO A 116 -10.62 4.26 13.43
N GLY A 117 -10.50 4.74 12.18
CA GLY A 117 -10.40 6.17 11.86
C GLY A 117 -8.97 6.69 11.79
N SER A 118 -7.96 5.93 12.22
CA SER A 118 -6.56 6.31 12.02
C SER A 118 -6.21 6.40 10.54
N TYR A 119 -5.46 7.44 10.19
CA TYR A 119 -4.94 7.66 8.83
C TYR A 119 -3.45 8.00 8.88
N PHE A 120 -2.64 7.35 8.06
CA PHE A 120 -1.21 7.60 7.97
C PHE A 120 -0.63 7.18 6.62
N VAL A 121 0.57 7.67 6.34
CA VAL A 121 1.33 7.35 5.14
C VAL A 121 2.62 6.66 5.55
N LEU A 122 2.96 5.56 4.88
CA LEU A 122 4.23 4.88 5.08
C LEU A 122 5.37 5.66 4.43
N PRO A 123 6.52 5.79 5.10
CA PRO A 123 7.69 6.43 4.49
C PRO A 123 8.20 5.61 3.30
N THR A 124 8.48 6.28 2.19
CA THR A 124 8.96 5.66 0.95
C THR A 124 10.14 4.73 1.22
N ASN A 125 10.01 3.50 0.79
CA ASN A 125 11.03 2.45 0.87
C ASN A 125 11.55 2.13 2.28
N ALA A 126 10.83 2.51 3.33
CA ALA A 126 11.11 2.03 4.68
C ALA A 126 10.49 0.64 4.90
N SER A 127 11.21 -0.24 5.57
CA SER A 127 10.64 -1.52 5.99
C SER A 127 9.54 -1.29 7.02
N HIS A 128 8.47 -2.06 6.91
CA HIS A 128 7.34 -1.95 7.83
C HIS A 128 6.66 -3.30 8.07
N GLN A 129 5.97 -3.41 9.19
CA GLN A 129 5.22 -4.61 9.57
C GLN A 129 4.03 -4.22 10.44
N PHE A 130 2.86 -4.76 10.12
CA PHE A 130 1.61 -4.54 10.86
C PHE A 130 1.34 -5.69 11.81
N PHE A 131 0.74 -5.37 12.96
CA PHE A 131 0.36 -6.33 14.00
C PHE A 131 -1.07 -6.06 14.46
N ASN A 132 -1.89 -7.12 14.53
CA ASN A 132 -3.22 -7.04 15.11
C ASN A 132 -3.15 -7.27 16.64
N ALA A 133 -3.53 -6.27 17.41
CA ALA A 133 -3.51 -6.34 18.87
C ALA A 133 -4.64 -7.22 19.45
N SER A 134 -5.67 -7.54 18.68
CA SER A 134 -6.79 -8.37 19.14
C SER A 134 -6.51 -9.85 18.91
N LEU A 135 -6.65 -10.67 19.93
CA LEU A 135 -6.57 -12.14 19.83
C LEU A 135 -7.88 -12.81 19.36
N SER A 136 -8.96 -12.04 19.22
CA SER A 136 -10.30 -12.59 18.92
C SER A 136 -10.99 -11.97 17.70
N ARG A 137 -10.52 -10.83 17.22
CA ARG A 137 -11.14 -10.09 16.09
C ARG A 137 -10.10 -9.71 15.04
N PRO A 138 -10.45 -9.79 13.75
CA PRO A 138 -9.57 -9.29 12.69
C PRO A 138 -9.43 -7.76 12.76
N ALA A 139 -8.33 -7.26 12.23
CA ALA A 139 -8.13 -5.85 11.96
C ALA A 139 -8.14 -5.63 10.44
N ARG A 140 -8.75 -4.53 9.99
CA ARG A 140 -8.91 -4.24 8.55
C ARG A 140 -8.57 -2.78 8.26
N TRP A 141 -7.85 -2.57 7.18
CA TRP A 141 -7.57 -1.23 6.66
C TRP A 141 -7.78 -1.17 5.16
N PHE A 142 -7.91 0.05 4.66
CA PHE A 142 -7.96 0.39 3.25
C PHE A 142 -6.68 1.16 2.89
N SER A 143 -6.04 0.78 1.79
CA SER A 143 -4.86 1.46 1.27
C SER A 143 -5.15 2.08 -0.09
N VAL A 144 -4.53 3.22 -0.35
CA VAL A 144 -4.46 3.86 -1.66
C VAL A 144 -2.99 4.02 -2.03
N THR A 145 -2.63 3.61 -3.24
CA THR A 145 -1.23 3.60 -3.70
C THR A 145 -1.07 4.11 -5.13
N ASP A 146 0.14 4.55 -5.49
CA ASP A 146 0.55 4.88 -6.84
C ASP A 146 1.34 3.73 -7.52
N LEU A 147 1.19 2.51 -7.00
CA LEU A 147 1.86 1.31 -7.54
C LEU A 147 1.67 1.08 -9.05
N PRO A 148 0.45 1.29 -9.64
CA PRO A 148 0.26 1.09 -11.07
C PRO A 148 1.19 1.97 -11.92
N GLN A 149 1.39 3.22 -11.52
CA GLN A 149 2.27 4.16 -12.23
C GLN A 149 3.72 3.67 -12.20
N LEU A 150 4.20 3.22 -11.04
CA LEU A 150 5.57 2.73 -10.90
C LEU A 150 5.79 1.44 -11.69
N LEU A 151 4.84 0.49 -11.62
CA LEU A 151 4.96 -0.78 -12.37
C LEU A 151 4.94 -0.56 -13.88
N ARG A 152 4.11 0.35 -14.38
CA ARG A 152 4.07 0.68 -15.82
C ARG A 152 5.32 1.42 -16.28
N GLN A 153 5.87 2.28 -15.41
CA GLN A 153 7.07 3.07 -15.74
C GLN A 153 8.34 2.22 -15.72
N TRP A 154 8.54 1.40 -14.70
CA TRP A 154 9.79 0.69 -14.47
C TRP A 154 9.78 -0.75 -14.95
N ALA A 155 8.61 -1.37 -15.07
CA ALA A 155 8.41 -2.76 -15.47
C ALA A 155 9.29 -3.77 -14.70
N SER A 156 9.57 -3.47 -13.43
CA SER A 156 10.44 -4.26 -12.57
C SER A 156 9.90 -4.32 -11.14
N GLU A 157 9.40 -5.47 -10.75
CA GLU A 157 8.96 -5.71 -9.37
C GLU A 157 10.13 -5.64 -8.39
N ASP A 158 11.28 -6.17 -8.77
CA ASP A 158 12.48 -6.16 -7.92
C ASP A 158 12.92 -4.72 -7.60
N PHE A 159 12.88 -3.84 -8.60
CA PHE A 159 13.17 -2.42 -8.39
C PHE A 159 12.19 -1.75 -7.42
N ILE A 160 10.92 -2.16 -7.43
CA ILE A 160 9.86 -1.54 -6.61
C ILE A 160 9.82 -2.12 -5.20
N PHE A 161 9.95 -3.44 -5.05
CA PHE A 161 9.76 -4.14 -3.77
C PHE A 161 11.07 -4.48 -3.04
N ASN A 162 12.22 -4.46 -3.74
CA ASN A 162 13.53 -4.83 -3.19
C ASN A 162 14.60 -3.75 -3.40
N ASN A 163 14.20 -2.52 -3.68
CA ASN A 163 15.15 -1.43 -3.94
C ASN A 163 16.04 -1.16 -2.71
N PRO A 164 17.38 -1.17 -2.84
CA PRO A 164 18.27 -0.97 -1.70
C PRO A 164 18.42 0.50 -1.27
N TYR A 165 17.91 1.45 -2.04
CA TYR A 165 18.11 2.87 -1.75
C TYR A 165 17.36 3.33 -0.51
N ASP A 166 18.03 4.04 0.37
CA ASP A 166 17.45 4.64 1.57
C ASP A 166 17.19 6.14 1.36
N PHE A 167 15.92 6.53 1.50
CA PHE A 167 15.47 7.93 1.42
C PHE A 167 15.62 8.61 2.79
N THR A 168 16.85 8.73 3.29
CA THR A 168 17.13 9.30 4.62
C THR A 168 16.77 10.78 4.74
N ASP A 169 16.72 11.48 3.61
CA ASP A 169 16.22 12.86 3.49
C ASP A 169 14.72 13.00 3.77
N ARG A 170 13.95 11.91 3.60
CA ARG A 170 12.50 11.88 3.84
C ARG A 170 12.13 11.25 5.18
N TYR A 171 12.83 10.20 5.57
CA TYR A 171 12.63 9.49 6.82
C TYR A 171 13.96 8.96 7.34
N ALA A 172 14.45 9.52 8.43
CA ALA A 172 15.71 9.13 9.07
C ALA A 172 15.51 8.22 10.30
N GLY A 173 14.29 7.73 10.56
CA GLY A 173 13.99 6.89 11.72
C GLY A 173 13.78 7.68 13.02
N GLY A 174 13.46 8.98 12.93
CA GLY A 174 13.20 9.82 14.12
C GLY A 174 12.02 9.30 14.94
N ALA A 175 12.16 9.29 16.26
CA ALA A 175 11.16 8.80 17.21
C ALA A 175 9.86 9.63 17.19
N ASP A 176 9.92 10.86 16.69
CA ASP A 176 8.81 11.81 16.61
C ASP A 176 8.05 11.76 15.27
N TYR A 177 8.45 10.88 14.34
CA TYR A 177 7.87 10.84 12.99
C TYR A 177 6.38 10.48 12.98
N PHE A 178 5.95 9.57 13.84
CA PHE A 178 4.56 9.10 13.96
C PHE A 178 3.87 9.62 15.23
N THR A 179 4.30 10.75 15.76
CA THR A 179 3.54 11.44 16.81
C THR A 179 2.26 12.01 16.19
N ALA A 180 1.16 11.98 16.94
CA ALA A 180 -0.09 12.61 16.50
C ALA A 180 -0.04 14.16 16.53
N GLU A 181 1.16 14.73 16.68
CA GLU A 181 1.37 16.17 16.71
C GLU A 181 1.45 16.73 15.28
N ALA A 182 0.52 17.61 14.96
CA ALA A 182 0.54 18.33 13.71
C ALA A 182 1.32 19.64 13.88
N LYS A 183 2.22 19.93 12.93
CA LYS A 183 2.95 21.19 12.86
C LYS A 183 2.26 22.16 11.91
N LEU A 184 2.02 23.40 12.34
CA LEU A 184 1.51 24.45 11.44
C LEU A 184 2.62 24.83 10.47
N TYR A 185 2.46 24.49 9.19
CA TYR A 185 3.47 24.73 8.19
C TYR A 185 3.41 26.19 7.69
N LYS A 186 2.36 26.61 7.07
CA LYS A 186 2.23 27.97 6.55
C LYS A 186 0.76 28.38 6.51
N GLY A 187 0.44 29.47 7.20
CA GLY A 187 -0.94 29.96 7.23
C GLY A 187 -1.91 28.94 7.85
N ARG A 188 -2.65 28.20 7.02
CA ARG A 188 -3.66 27.22 7.46
C ARG A 188 -3.29 25.77 7.13
N VAL A 189 -2.05 25.52 6.69
CA VAL A 189 -1.60 24.19 6.31
C VAL A 189 -0.93 23.52 7.49
N TRP A 190 -1.40 22.31 7.81
CA TRP A 190 -0.87 21.46 8.85
C TRP A 190 -0.08 20.31 8.23
N GLU A 191 1.06 20.01 8.79
CA GLU A 191 1.89 18.86 8.41
C GLU A 191 1.82 17.80 9.52
N THR A 192 1.45 16.57 9.16
CA THR A 192 1.48 15.42 10.05
C THR A 192 1.64 14.14 9.25
N ASN A 193 2.28 13.14 9.85
CA ASN A 193 2.46 11.80 9.26
C ASN A 193 1.45 10.78 9.82
N PHE A 194 0.72 11.14 10.87
CA PHE A 194 -0.23 10.27 11.52
C PHE A 194 -1.40 11.07 12.10
N ILE A 195 -2.60 10.69 11.74
CA ILE A 195 -3.85 11.22 12.28
C ILE A 195 -4.53 10.07 13.04
N PRO A 196 -4.67 10.15 14.38
CA PRO A 196 -5.25 9.06 15.18
C PRO A 196 -6.70 8.75 14.85
N ASP A 197 -7.49 9.79 14.55
CA ASP A 197 -8.92 9.69 14.17
C ASP A 197 -9.29 10.88 13.28
N ILE A 198 -9.79 10.60 12.07
CA ILE A 198 -10.20 11.62 11.10
C ILE A 198 -11.67 12.06 11.24
N LYS A 199 -12.40 11.56 12.25
CA LYS A 199 -13.82 11.91 12.49
C LYS A 199 -13.97 13.27 13.12
#